data_d977da88b76c3d2f622fe9a7b81c2352
#
_entry.id   d977da88b76c3d2f622fe9a7b81c2352
#
_cell.length_a   1.000
_cell.length_b   1.000
_cell.length_c   1.000
_cell.angle_alpha   90.00
_cell.angle_beta   90.00
_cell.angle_gamma   90.00
#
_symmetry.space_group_name_H-M   'P 1'
#
loop_
_entity.id
_entity.type
_entity.pdbx_description
1 polymer ?
#
loop_
_entity_poly.entity_id
_entity_poly.type
_entity_poly.pdbx_seq_one_letter_code
_entity_poly.pdbx_strand_id
1 'polypeptide(L)'
;LMEKGDVLTFIETNRTSRVYLAVGGGFELDDWLGSTSTDFKSHIGGFEGRQLQTGDEINMKREYTERHHKLFENLEETHQTNWGIDGYALSFNYMSDVFHVIKNKGTDDFDTMVLERFTTGEYKVTSKSNRVGMVVEGQSVKAYYDDMPPHQSVQKGTIQVKRDGTPIVLLNDHYTLGSYPQIGTIATYHLTKLGQKHQGEKLKFQFIDVETAEMNLVKYSNWLNQLFHGIEYRMQL
;
A
#
# COMPACT_ATOMS: atom_id res chain seq x y z
N LEU A 1 -13.31 11.76 19.85
CA LEU A 1 -14.00 10.84 20.73
C LEU A 1 -15.36 10.51 20.12
N MET A 2 -15.79 9.26 20.17
CA MET A 2 -17.13 8.85 19.74
C MET A 2 -17.87 8.22 20.91
N GLU A 3 -19.16 8.48 21.00
CA GLU A 3 -20.03 7.99 22.05
C GLU A 3 -21.07 7.00 21.50
N LYS A 4 -21.80 6.36 22.42
CA LYS A 4 -22.88 5.44 22.04
C LYS A 4 -23.96 6.18 21.25
N GLY A 5 -24.18 5.75 20.01
CA GLY A 5 -25.15 6.33 19.09
C GLY A 5 -24.53 7.21 18.01
N ASP A 6 -23.25 7.52 18.11
CA ASP A 6 -22.54 8.26 17.06
C ASP A 6 -22.41 7.44 15.77
N VAL A 7 -22.42 8.13 14.65
CA VAL A 7 -22.30 7.53 13.32
C VAL A 7 -21.07 8.07 12.61
N LEU A 8 -20.15 7.19 12.23
CA LEU A 8 -19.03 7.52 11.37
C LEU A 8 -19.40 7.23 9.91
N THR A 9 -19.39 8.27 9.10
CA THR A 9 -19.66 8.13 7.65
C THR A 9 -18.41 8.40 6.85
N PHE A 10 -18.04 7.46 5.98
CA PHE A 10 -16.98 7.65 5.01
C PHE A 10 -17.53 8.33 3.77
N ILE A 11 -17.08 9.55 3.51
CA ILE A 11 -17.42 10.28 2.29
C ILE A 11 -16.35 9.97 1.23
N GLU A 12 -16.74 9.99 -0.03
CA GLU A 12 -15.84 9.73 -1.16
C GLU A 12 -14.55 10.56 -1.07
N THR A 13 -13.40 9.89 -1.26
CA THR A 13 -12.10 10.56 -1.30
C THR A 13 -11.65 10.70 -2.75
N ASN A 14 -11.33 11.91 -3.19
CA ASN A 14 -10.87 12.17 -4.55
C ASN A 14 -9.38 11.85 -4.78
N ARG A 15 -8.66 11.39 -3.75
CA ARG A 15 -7.18 11.29 -3.80
C ARG A 15 -6.60 9.94 -3.39
N THR A 16 -7.36 9.10 -2.70
CA THR A 16 -6.86 7.82 -2.16
C THR A 16 -7.89 6.73 -2.35
N SER A 17 -7.44 5.50 -2.59
CA SER A 17 -8.34 4.35 -2.78
C SER A 17 -8.62 3.58 -1.48
N ARG A 18 -7.86 3.85 -0.42
CA ARG A 18 -7.97 3.12 0.84
C ARG A 18 -8.00 4.07 2.03
N VAL A 19 -8.91 3.80 2.95
CA VAL A 19 -9.05 4.49 4.23
C VAL A 19 -8.84 3.46 5.34
N TYR A 20 -8.14 3.87 6.39
CA TYR A 20 -7.87 3.04 7.56
C TYR A 20 -8.55 3.65 8.76
N LEU A 21 -9.36 2.87 9.46
CA LEU A 21 -9.97 3.23 10.74
C LEU A 21 -9.16 2.60 11.87
N ALA A 22 -8.50 3.42 12.68
CA ALA A 22 -7.84 2.99 13.91
C ALA A 22 -8.77 3.27 15.09
N VAL A 23 -8.95 2.26 15.93
CA VAL A 23 -9.82 2.36 17.12
C VAL A 23 -8.96 2.15 18.38
N GLY A 24 -9.12 2.99 19.38
CA GLY A 24 -8.42 2.86 20.67
C GLY A 24 -8.71 1.50 21.31
N GLY A 25 -7.65 0.79 21.71
CA GLY A 25 -7.73 -0.58 22.24
C GLY A 25 -7.81 -1.67 21.17
N GLY A 26 -8.13 -1.35 19.92
CA GLY A 26 -8.28 -2.30 18.82
C GLY A 26 -9.61 -3.05 18.80
N PHE A 27 -9.82 -3.81 17.75
CA PHE A 27 -11.00 -4.68 17.59
C PHE A 27 -10.76 -6.07 18.16
N GLU A 28 -11.81 -6.68 18.73
CA GLU A 28 -11.83 -8.08 19.14
C GLU A 28 -12.11 -8.95 17.91
N LEU A 29 -11.06 -9.52 17.34
CA LEU A 29 -11.10 -10.31 16.12
C LEU A 29 -10.31 -11.60 16.31
N ASP A 30 -10.65 -12.62 15.52
CA ASP A 30 -9.95 -13.89 15.52
C ASP A 30 -8.49 -13.72 15.08
N ASP A 31 -7.57 -14.21 15.91
CA ASP A 31 -6.14 -14.26 15.59
C ASP A 31 -5.84 -15.56 14.85
N TRP A 32 -5.15 -15.43 13.72
CA TRP A 32 -4.61 -16.54 12.97
C TRP A 32 -3.11 -16.35 12.75
N LEU A 33 -2.30 -17.17 13.36
CA LEU A 33 -0.83 -17.13 13.28
C LEU A 33 -0.24 -15.73 13.61
N GLY A 34 -0.79 -15.06 14.62
CA GLY A 34 -0.35 -13.74 15.06
C GLY A 34 -0.90 -12.57 14.22
N SER A 35 -1.91 -12.80 13.40
CA SER A 35 -2.56 -11.77 12.59
C SER A 35 -4.07 -11.78 12.74
N THR A 36 -4.67 -10.59 12.89
CA THR A 36 -6.12 -10.37 12.84
C THR A 36 -6.61 -9.92 11.46
N SER A 37 -5.78 -10.01 10.43
CA SER A 37 -6.17 -9.70 9.06
C SER A 37 -7.04 -10.79 8.46
N THR A 38 -8.03 -10.39 7.64
CA THR A 38 -8.88 -11.34 6.92
C THR A 38 -8.22 -11.77 5.60
N ASP A 39 -8.01 -13.06 5.41
CA ASP A 39 -7.72 -13.65 4.10
C ASP A 39 -9.04 -14.08 3.44
N PHE A 40 -9.52 -13.26 2.51
CA PHE A 40 -10.78 -13.52 1.80
C PHE A 40 -10.74 -14.76 0.91
N LYS A 41 -9.55 -15.16 0.45
CA LYS A 41 -9.39 -16.28 -0.47
C LYS A 41 -9.48 -17.61 0.27
N SER A 42 -8.89 -17.66 1.46
CA SER A 42 -8.88 -18.86 2.31
C SER A 42 -10.02 -18.87 3.33
N HIS A 43 -10.78 -17.77 3.44
CA HIS A 43 -11.83 -17.57 4.46
C HIS A 43 -11.32 -17.74 5.88
N ILE A 44 -10.15 -17.13 6.19
CA ILE A 44 -9.46 -17.27 7.47
C ILE A 44 -9.20 -15.91 8.10
N GLY A 45 -9.20 -15.86 9.42
CA GLY A 45 -8.82 -14.72 10.26
C GLY A 45 -9.78 -13.54 10.19
N GLY A 46 -9.46 -12.49 10.94
CA GLY A 46 -10.23 -11.27 10.99
C GLY A 46 -11.69 -11.47 11.42
N PHE A 47 -12.62 -10.87 10.69
CA PHE A 47 -14.05 -11.02 10.95
C PHE A 47 -14.62 -12.18 10.10
N GLU A 48 -14.76 -13.35 10.70
CA GLU A 48 -15.34 -14.56 10.08
C GLU A 48 -14.74 -14.95 8.70
N GLY A 49 -13.48 -14.55 8.42
CA GLY A 49 -12.84 -14.82 7.13
C GLY A 49 -13.50 -14.18 5.91
N ARG A 50 -14.36 -13.18 6.08
CA ARG A 50 -15.14 -12.54 5.02
C ARG A 50 -15.13 -11.01 5.08
N GLN A 51 -15.66 -10.37 4.08
CA GLN A 51 -15.95 -8.93 4.09
C GLN A 51 -17.08 -8.62 5.07
N LEU A 52 -17.03 -7.42 5.67
CA LEU A 52 -18.10 -6.90 6.52
C LEU A 52 -19.37 -6.70 5.70
N GLN A 53 -20.51 -6.97 6.31
CA GLN A 53 -21.83 -6.82 5.75
C GLN A 53 -22.67 -5.87 6.63
N THR A 54 -23.73 -5.35 6.08
CA THR A 54 -24.69 -4.53 6.84
C THR A 54 -25.26 -5.34 8.01
N GLY A 55 -25.17 -4.80 9.21
CA GLY A 55 -25.64 -5.44 10.43
C GLY A 55 -24.56 -6.20 11.21
N ASP A 56 -23.34 -6.30 10.68
CA ASP A 56 -22.23 -6.87 11.45
C ASP A 56 -21.90 -5.98 12.67
N GLU A 57 -21.66 -6.64 13.80
CA GLU A 57 -21.23 -6.00 15.04
C GLU A 57 -19.82 -6.46 15.37
N ILE A 58 -18.92 -5.51 15.61
CA ILE A 58 -17.52 -5.80 15.97
C ILE A 58 -17.25 -5.22 17.35
N ASN A 59 -16.86 -6.08 18.28
CA ASN A 59 -16.48 -5.65 19.63
C ASN A 59 -15.11 -4.98 19.63
N MET A 60 -14.94 -4.05 20.57
CA MET A 60 -13.64 -3.45 20.90
C MET A 60 -13.02 -4.18 22.10
N LYS A 61 -11.71 -4.40 22.05
CA LYS A 61 -10.98 -5.04 23.18
C LYS A 61 -11.05 -4.26 24.48
N ARG A 62 -11.24 -2.94 24.44
CA ARG A 62 -11.27 -2.04 25.61
C ARG A 62 -9.99 -2.11 26.47
N GLU A 63 -8.88 -2.48 25.87
CA GLU A 63 -7.56 -2.48 26.50
C GLU A 63 -6.95 -1.08 26.36
N TYR A 64 -7.29 -0.19 27.31
CA TYR A 64 -6.81 1.18 27.29
C TYR A 64 -5.54 1.32 28.12
N THR A 65 -4.53 1.97 27.55
CA THR A 65 -3.30 2.39 28.26
C THR A 65 -3.56 3.72 28.98
N GLU A 66 -2.66 4.09 29.90
CA GLU A 66 -2.67 5.41 30.54
C GLU A 66 -2.70 6.56 29.51
N ARG A 67 -2.02 6.37 28.36
CA ARG A 67 -2.03 7.31 27.25
C ARG A 67 -3.42 7.48 26.62
N HIS A 68 -4.19 6.41 26.48
CA HIS A 68 -5.57 6.48 26.02
C HIS A 68 -6.45 7.27 27.00
N HIS A 69 -6.28 7.03 28.31
CA HIS A 69 -7.07 7.76 29.33
C HIS A 69 -6.80 9.26 29.28
N LYS A 70 -5.52 9.68 29.22
CA LYS A 70 -5.16 11.10 29.05
C LYS A 70 -5.76 11.71 27.78
N LEU A 71 -5.74 10.97 26.67
CA LEU A 71 -6.33 11.43 25.42
C LEU A 71 -7.86 11.60 25.55
N PHE A 72 -8.53 10.67 26.22
CA PHE A 72 -9.97 10.76 26.46
C PHE A 72 -10.32 11.97 27.32
N GLU A 73 -9.60 12.21 28.41
CA GLU A 73 -9.77 13.41 29.25
C GLU A 73 -9.62 14.70 28.44
N ASN A 74 -8.59 14.78 27.57
CA ASN A 74 -8.37 15.95 26.71
C ASN A 74 -9.44 16.15 25.62
N LEU A 75 -10.18 15.10 25.27
CA LEU A 75 -11.20 15.11 24.22
C LEU A 75 -12.62 15.16 24.78
N GLU A 76 -12.81 15.11 26.10
CA GLU A 76 -14.14 15.02 26.74
C GLU A 76 -15.05 16.20 26.37
N GLU A 77 -14.50 17.40 26.27
CA GLU A 77 -15.27 18.60 25.91
C GLU A 77 -15.35 18.85 24.40
N THR A 78 -14.29 18.54 23.65
CA THR A 78 -14.15 18.95 22.22
C THR A 78 -14.47 17.83 21.25
N HIS A 79 -14.46 16.57 21.69
CA HIS A 79 -14.61 15.34 20.88
C HIS A 79 -13.58 15.17 19.77
N GLN A 80 -12.75 16.17 19.51
CA GLN A 80 -11.72 16.15 18.47
C GLN A 80 -10.50 16.96 18.88
N THR A 81 -9.32 16.60 18.35
CA THR A 81 -8.10 17.38 18.54
C THR A 81 -8.19 18.70 17.75
N ASN A 82 -7.57 19.76 18.27
CA ASN A 82 -7.39 21.02 17.57
C ASN A 82 -6.13 21.03 16.67
N TRP A 83 -5.50 19.89 16.50
CA TRP A 83 -4.33 19.66 15.67
C TRP A 83 -4.48 18.43 14.80
N GLY A 84 -3.74 18.37 13.73
CA GLY A 84 -3.72 17.25 12.80
C GLY A 84 -2.42 17.20 12.03
N ILE A 85 -2.27 16.18 11.22
CA ILE A 85 -1.14 16.03 10.31
C ILE A 85 -1.42 16.88 9.08
N ASP A 86 -0.47 17.75 8.69
CA ASP A 86 -0.57 18.51 7.46
C ASP A 86 -0.61 17.56 6.25
N GLY A 87 -1.74 17.57 5.55
CA GLY A 87 -1.92 16.78 4.34
C GLY A 87 -0.92 17.12 3.22
N TYR A 88 -0.38 18.36 3.20
CA TYR A 88 0.68 18.74 2.26
C TYR A 88 2.02 18.08 2.61
N ALA A 89 2.35 17.96 3.88
CA ALA A 89 3.55 17.21 4.31
C ALA A 89 3.48 15.75 3.91
N LEU A 90 2.29 15.15 3.97
CA LEU A 90 2.03 13.79 3.44
C LEU A 90 2.07 13.75 1.91
N SER A 91 1.65 14.82 1.23
CA SER A 91 1.49 14.84 -0.22
C SER A 91 2.80 14.83 -1.01
N PHE A 92 3.93 15.19 -0.39
CA PHE A 92 5.23 15.21 -1.07
C PHE A 92 5.56 13.89 -1.77
N ASN A 93 5.13 12.76 -1.21
CA ASN A 93 5.31 11.43 -1.83
C ASN A 93 4.14 10.99 -2.72
N TYR A 94 2.96 11.61 -2.59
CA TYR A 94 1.72 11.16 -3.26
C TYR A 94 1.38 11.96 -4.52
N MET A 95 1.97 13.15 -4.72
CA MET A 95 1.64 14.05 -5.84
C MET A 95 2.27 13.66 -7.17
N SER A 96 3.36 12.90 -7.17
CA SER A 96 4.01 12.47 -8.41
C SER A 96 3.43 11.13 -8.89
N ASP A 97 3.18 10.99 -10.18
CA ASP A 97 2.78 9.72 -10.81
C ASP A 97 3.98 8.82 -11.17
N VAL A 98 5.20 9.24 -10.85
CA VAL A 98 6.42 8.48 -11.11
C VAL A 98 6.70 7.52 -9.96
N PHE A 99 6.97 6.27 -10.32
CA PHE A 99 7.36 5.19 -9.42
C PHE A 99 8.79 4.75 -9.74
N HIS A 100 9.66 4.82 -8.75
CA HIS A 100 11.04 4.37 -8.89
C HIS A 100 11.10 2.84 -8.88
N VAL A 101 11.86 2.31 -9.82
CA VAL A 101 12.05 0.87 -10.04
C VAL A 101 13.53 0.53 -9.94
N ILE A 102 13.85 -0.47 -9.14
CA ILE A 102 15.19 -1.03 -9.03
C ILE A 102 15.28 -2.19 -10.00
N LYS A 103 16.30 -2.19 -10.85
CA LYS A 103 16.59 -3.32 -11.73
C LYS A 103 16.93 -4.55 -10.91
N ASN A 104 16.50 -5.71 -11.39
CA ASN A 104 16.86 -7.01 -10.84
C ASN A 104 17.43 -7.91 -11.95
N LYS A 105 17.82 -9.13 -11.60
CA LYS A 105 18.39 -10.07 -12.57
C LYS A 105 17.47 -10.35 -13.78
N GLY A 106 16.14 -10.34 -13.57
CA GLY A 106 15.18 -10.56 -14.65
C GLY A 106 15.05 -9.36 -15.61
N THR A 107 15.58 -8.19 -15.26
CA THR A 107 15.61 -7.03 -16.18
C THR A 107 16.40 -7.31 -17.44
N ASP A 108 17.41 -8.19 -17.37
CA ASP A 108 18.25 -8.57 -18.50
C ASP A 108 17.50 -9.44 -19.54
N ASP A 109 16.32 -9.94 -19.20
CA ASP A 109 15.43 -10.67 -20.10
C ASP A 109 14.68 -9.75 -21.09
N PHE A 110 14.90 -8.44 -21.02
CA PHE A 110 14.23 -7.43 -21.84
C PHE A 110 15.22 -6.63 -22.68
N ASP A 111 14.88 -6.43 -23.95
CA ASP A 111 15.66 -5.57 -24.85
C ASP A 111 15.72 -4.13 -24.36
N THR A 112 16.81 -3.44 -24.68
CA THR A 112 17.00 -2.02 -24.35
C THR A 112 15.85 -1.15 -24.85
N MET A 113 15.33 -1.39 -26.05
CA MET A 113 14.16 -0.67 -26.57
C MET A 113 12.89 -0.93 -25.78
N VAL A 114 12.72 -2.12 -25.21
CA VAL A 114 11.59 -2.46 -24.34
C VAL A 114 11.73 -1.75 -23.00
N LEU A 115 12.92 -1.71 -22.43
CA LEU A 115 13.21 -0.98 -21.19
C LEU A 115 13.02 0.54 -21.38
N GLU A 116 13.40 1.09 -22.52
CA GLU A 116 13.14 2.48 -22.85
C GLU A 116 11.64 2.78 -22.95
N ARG A 117 10.87 1.94 -23.65
CA ARG A 117 9.40 2.05 -23.71
C ARG A 117 8.76 1.94 -22.31
N PHE A 118 9.29 1.05 -21.48
CA PHE A 118 8.80 0.90 -20.10
C PHE A 118 8.95 2.18 -19.29
N THR A 119 10.04 2.90 -19.44
CA THR A 119 10.32 4.14 -18.67
C THR A 119 9.73 5.40 -19.31
N THR A 120 9.55 5.44 -20.62
CA THR A 120 8.95 6.60 -21.32
C THR A 120 7.42 6.49 -21.42
N GLY A 121 6.89 5.27 -21.25
CA GLY A 121 5.46 4.98 -21.32
C GLY A 121 4.67 5.52 -20.15
N GLU A 122 3.41 5.84 -20.40
CA GLU A 122 2.40 6.09 -19.36
C GLU A 122 1.52 4.85 -19.23
N TYR A 123 1.25 4.45 -18.00
CA TYR A 123 0.43 3.29 -17.67
C TYR A 123 -0.79 3.72 -16.88
N LYS A 124 -1.87 2.93 -16.95
CA LYS A 124 -3.12 3.18 -16.27
C LYS A 124 -3.56 1.94 -15.48
N VAL A 125 -3.96 2.14 -14.24
CA VAL A 125 -4.47 1.05 -13.38
C VAL A 125 -5.79 0.52 -13.93
N THR A 126 -5.89 -0.79 -14.11
CA THR A 126 -7.08 -1.44 -14.67
C THR A 126 -8.03 -1.98 -13.60
N SER A 127 -9.28 -2.26 -13.98
CA SER A 127 -10.28 -2.96 -13.14
C SER A 127 -9.92 -4.41 -12.83
N LYS A 128 -8.92 -4.99 -13.51
CA LYS A 128 -8.39 -6.34 -13.25
C LYS A 128 -7.45 -6.39 -12.05
N SER A 129 -7.12 -5.23 -11.48
CA SER A 129 -6.29 -5.11 -10.28
C SER A 129 -7.02 -5.65 -9.06
N ASN A 130 -6.27 -6.31 -8.16
CA ASN A 130 -6.77 -6.84 -6.90
C ASN A 130 -5.66 -6.81 -5.82
N ARG A 131 -5.86 -7.46 -4.68
CA ARG A 131 -4.88 -7.49 -3.57
C ARG A 131 -3.60 -8.27 -3.89
N VAL A 132 -3.64 -9.19 -4.87
CA VAL A 132 -2.48 -9.97 -5.32
C VAL A 132 -1.57 -9.12 -6.22
N GLY A 133 -2.15 -8.32 -7.12
CA GLY A 133 -1.37 -7.53 -8.06
C GLY A 133 -2.18 -6.43 -8.74
N MET A 134 -1.50 -5.33 -8.98
CA MET A 134 -2.00 -4.19 -9.75
C MET A 134 -1.68 -4.41 -11.24
N VAL A 135 -2.70 -4.65 -12.03
CA VAL A 135 -2.57 -4.80 -13.48
C VAL A 135 -2.63 -3.41 -14.12
N VAL A 136 -1.60 -3.05 -14.86
CA VAL A 136 -1.52 -1.75 -15.52
C VAL A 136 -1.50 -1.93 -17.04
N GLU A 137 -2.26 -1.11 -17.75
CA GLU A 137 -2.27 -1.07 -19.22
C GLU A 137 -1.55 0.17 -19.75
N GLY A 138 -0.85 0.00 -20.86
CA GLY A 138 -0.06 1.04 -21.49
C GLY A 138 0.72 0.45 -22.65
N GLN A 139 1.94 0.93 -22.87
CA GLN A 139 2.82 0.35 -23.87
C GLN A 139 3.16 -1.10 -23.51
N SER A 140 3.06 -2.02 -24.47
CA SER A 140 3.43 -3.42 -24.27
C SER A 140 4.93 -3.57 -24.07
N VAL A 141 5.33 -4.31 -23.03
CA VAL A 141 6.74 -4.54 -22.66
C VAL A 141 7.01 -6.05 -22.61
N LYS A 142 7.08 -6.70 -23.77
CA LYS A 142 7.35 -8.13 -23.87
C LYS A 142 8.81 -8.44 -23.54
N ALA A 143 9.02 -9.50 -22.76
CA ALA A 143 10.35 -10.10 -22.61
C ALA A 143 10.82 -10.73 -23.92
N TYR A 144 12.13 -10.96 -24.00
CA TYR A 144 12.80 -11.50 -25.20
C TYR A 144 12.36 -12.94 -25.52
N TYR A 145 11.94 -13.70 -24.50
CA TYR A 145 11.60 -15.11 -24.65
C TYR A 145 10.09 -15.34 -24.75
N ASP A 146 9.70 -16.24 -25.66
CA ASP A 146 8.33 -16.76 -25.72
C ASP A 146 8.04 -17.79 -24.63
N ASP A 147 9.09 -18.43 -24.09
CA ASP A 147 8.99 -19.40 -23.02
C ASP A 147 8.91 -18.71 -21.65
N MET A 148 8.07 -19.27 -20.78
CA MET A 148 7.97 -18.79 -19.41
C MET A 148 9.23 -19.16 -18.64
N PRO A 149 9.86 -18.23 -17.90
CA PRO A 149 10.99 -18.57 -17.06
C PRO A 149 10.58 -19.57 -15.99
N PRO A 150 11.53 -20.35 -15.45
CA PRO A 150 11.26 -21.20 -14.30
C PRO A 150 10.71 -20.38 -13.13
N HIS A 151 9.99 -21.01 -12.24
CA HIS A 151 9.48 -20.34 -11.04
C HIS A 151 10.61 -19.66 -10.27
N GLN A 152 10.44 -18.37 -10.07
CA GLN A 152 11.40 -17.51 -9.36
C GLN A 152 10.75 -16.93 -8.13
N SER A 153 11.55 -16.66 -7.09
CA SER A 153 11.10 -15.92 -5.92
C SER A 153 10.65 -14.52 -6.33
N VAL A 154 9.53 -14.10 -5.78
CA VAL A 154 8.97 -12.76 -5.96
C VAL A 154 8.68 -12.13 -4.63
N GLN A 155 8.64 -10.81 -4.60
CA GLN A 155 8.34 -10.01 -3.42
C GLN A 155 7.32 -8.92 -3.75
N LYS A 156 6.76 -8.31 -2.73
CA LYS A 156 5.90 -7.15 -2.91
C LYS A 156 6.64 -6.04 -3.66
N GLY A 157 5.99 -5.48 -4.69
CA GLY A 157 6.57 -4.48 -5.58
C GLY A 157 7.28 -5.06 -6.80
N THR A 158 7.50 -6.37 -6.89
CA THR A 158 8.02 -6.98 -8.13
C THR A 158 7.07 -6.69 -9.29
N ILE A 159 7.62 -6.25 -10.41
CA ILE A 159 6.88 -6.00 -11.64
C ILE A 159 7.08 -7.19 -12.56
N GLN A 160 6.05 -7.99 -12.68
CA GLN A 160 6.01 -9.12 -13.60
C GLN A 160 5.35 -8.71 -14.91
N VAL A 161 5.76 -9.32 -16.01
CA VAL A 161 5.21 -9.03 -17.35
C VAL A 161 4.57 -10.29 -17.92
N LYS A 162 3.28 -10.19 -18.24
CA LYS A 162 2.53 -11.27 -18.90
C LYS A 162 3.05 -11.54 -20.32
N ARG A 163 2.65 -12.68 -20.89
CA ARG A 163 2.97 -13.03 -22.29
C ARG A 163 2.52 -11.99 -23.31
N ASP A 164 1.43 -11.29 -23.04
CA ASP A 164 0.91 -10.21 -23.91
C ASP A 164 1.68 -8.89 -23.74
N GLY A 165 2.65 -8.83 -22.83
CA GLY A 165 3.44 -7.63 -22.52
C GLY A 165 2.77 -6.70 -21.50
N THR A 166 1.72 -7.14 -20.81
CA THR A 166 1.03 -6.36 -19.77
C THR A 166 1.80 -6.45 -18.45
N PRO A 167 2.23 -5.33 -17.84
CA PRO A 167 2.85 -5.34 -16.52
C PRO A 167 1.84 -5.60 -15.40
N ILE A 168 2.30 -6.34 -14.38
CA ILE A 168 1.59 -6.52 -13.10
C ILE A 168 2.56 -6.18 -11.97
N VAL A 169 2.19 -5.23 -11.13
CA VAL A 169 2.95 -4.93 -9.91
C VAL A 169 2.38 -5.74 -8.76
N LEU A 170 3.19 -6.61 -8.17
CA LEU A 170 2.77 -7.49 -7.07
C LEU A 170 2.51 -6.69 -5.80
N LEU A 171 1.38 -6.99 -5.14
CA LEU A 171 0.93 -6.33 -3.92
C LEU A 171 1.01 -7.28 -2.70
N ASN A 172 0.31 -6.97 -1.62
CA ASN A 172 0.46 -7.66 -0.34
C ASN A 172 0.11 -9.16 -0.37
N ASP A 173 -0.91 -9.56 -1.14
CA ASP A 173 -1.40 -10.95 -1.17
C ASP A 173 -0.78 -11.75 -2.32
N HIS A 174 0.40 -11.32 -2.85
CA HIS A 174 1.10 -12.02 -3.91
C HIS A 174 1.58 -13.41 -3.47
N TYR A 175 1.76 -14.29 -4.44
CA TYR A 175 2.39 -15.59 -4.21
C TYR A 175 3.90 -15.40 -3.98
N THR A 176 4.54 -16.35 -3.30
CA THR A 176 5.99 -16.34 -3.03
C THR A 176 6.83 -16.70 -4.25
N LEU A 177 6.24 -17.39 -5.22
CA LEU A 177 6.86 -17.81 -6.46
C LEU A 177 6.03 -17.34 -7.65
N GLY A 178 6.70 -16.96 -8.73
CA GLY A 178 6.09 -16.55 -9.99
C GLY A 178 6.88 -17.02 -11.19
N SER A 179 6.20 -17.25 -12.31
CA SER A 179 6.79 -17.74 -13.56
C SER A 179 6.77 -16.70 -14.68
N TYR A 180 6.34 -15.47 -14.40
CA TYR A 180 6.45 -14.38 -15.37
C TYR A 180 7.81 -13.69 -15.30
N PRO A 181 8.36 -13.22 -16.45
CA PRO A 181 9.55 -12.37 -16.49
C PRO A 181 9.40 -11.17 -15.57
N GLN A 182 10.48 -10.79 -14.88
CA GLN A 182 10.50 -9.69 -13.92
C GLN A 182 11.29 -8.51 -14.49
N ILE A 183 10.64 -7.37 -14.76
CA ILE A 183 11.31 -6.20 -15.34
C ILE A 183 12.00 -5.32 -14.28
N GLY A 184 11.70 -5.53 -13.00
CA GLY A 184 12.28 -4.81 -11.88
C GLY A 184 11.39 -4.86 -10.64
N THR A 185 11.74 -4.09 -9.62
CA THR A 185 10.99 -4.02 -8.36
C THR A 185 10.78 -2.56 -7.95
N ILE A 186 9.56 -2.20 -7.58
CA ILE A 186 9.22 -0.87 -7.05
C ILE A 186 10.03 -0.61 -5.78
N ALA A 187 10.66 0.57 -5.69
CA ALA A 187 11.36 1.00 -4.49
C ALA A 187 10.43 1.06 -3.27
N THR A 188 10.87 0.53 -2.13
CA THR A 188 10.05 0.29 -0.93
C THR A 188 9.28 1.52 -0.47
N TYR A 189 9.88 2.70 -0.51
CA TYR A 189 9.23 3.95 -0.08
C TYR A 189 8.09 4.41 -1.00
N HIS A 190 7.92 3.81 -2.19
CA HIS A 190 6.79 4.04 -3.09
C HIS A 190 5.65 3.03 -2.93
N LEU A 191 5.82 1.95 -2.16
CA LEU A 191 4.80 0.92 -2.01
C LEU A 191 3.52 1.43 -1.34
N THR A 192 3.64 2.33 -0.36
CA THR A 192 2.49 2.96 0.29
C THR A 192 1.69 3.82 -0.69
N LYS A 193 2.39 4.63 -1.49
CA LYS A 193 1.82 5.44 -2.56
C LYS A 193 1.14 4.56 -3.62
N LEU A 194 1.80 3.48 -4.05
CA LEU A 194 1.23 2.52 -5.00
C LEU A 194 -0.07 1.92 -4.46
N GLY A 195 -0.08 1.57 -3.16
CA GLY A 195 -1.25 1.04 -2.48
C GLY A 195 -2.45 1.99 -2.46
N GLN A 196 -2.26 3.28 -2.69
CA GLN A 196 -3.34 4.27 -2.74
C GLN A 196 -3.85 4.56 -4.16
N LYS A 197 -3.20 4.02 -5.19
CA LYS A 197 -3.67 4.15 -6.56
C LYS A 197 -4.97 3.38 -6.79
N HIS A 198 -5.94 4.03 -7.44
CA HIS A 198 -7.22 3.42 -7.81
C HIS A 198 -7.32 3.18 -9.32
N GLN A 199 -8.35 2.45 -9.73
CA GLN A 199 -8.64 2.21 -11.14
C GLN A 199 -8.75 3.53 -11.91
N GLY A 200 -8.11 3.57 -13.07
CA GLY A 200 -8.12 4.71 -13.97
C GLY A 200 -6.99 5.70 -13.74
N GLU A 201 -6.29 5.65 -12.60
CA GLU A 201 -5.16 6.51 -12.36
C GLU A 201 -3.94 6.14 -13.19
N LYS A 202 -3.18 7.17 -13.53
CA LYS A 202 -1.96 7.06 -14.31
C LYS A 202 -0.76 6.83 -13.42
N LEU A 203 0.25 6.17 -14.00
CA LEU A 203 1.55 5.99 -13.38
C LEU A 203 2.65 5.86 -14.47
N LYS A 204 3.88 6.20 -14.08
CA LYS A 204 5.08 6.08 -14.89
C LYS A 204 6.16 5.38 -14.07
N PHE A 205 7.03 4.66 -14.75
CA PHE A 205 8.14 3.98 -14.11
C PHE A 205 9.47 4.67 -14.47
N GLN A 206 10.37 4.75 -13.50
CA GLN A 206 11.70 5.29 -13.68
C GLN A 206 12.72 4.36 -13.03
N PHE A 207 13.70 3.87 -13.78
CA PHE A 207 14.79 3.11 -13.19
C PHE A 207 15.70 4.01 -12.36
N ILE A 208 16.07 3.51 -11.20
CA ILE A 208 17.10 4.09 -10.32
C ILE A 208 18.06 2.96 -9.89
N ASP A 209 19.27 3.32 -9.49
CA ASP A 209 20.21 2.40 -8.85
C ASP A 209 19.82 2.12 -7.39
N VAL A 210 20.43 1.08 -6.83
CA VAL A 210 20.17 0.65 -5.44
C VAL A 210 20.61 1.71 -4.45
N GLU A 211 21.72 2.38 -4.67
CA GLU A 211 22.27 3.40 -3.79
C GLU A 211 21.30 4.59 -3.67
N THR A 212 20.77 5.07 -4.79
CA THR A 212 19.73 6.11 -4.84
C THR A 212 18.46 5.64 -4.11
N ALA A 213 18.07 4.37 -4.28
CA ALA A 213 16.89 3.82 -3.62
C ALA A 213 17.08 3.77 -2.09
N GLU A 214 18.24 3.35 -1.60
CA GLU A 214 18.59 3.31 -0.18
C GLU A 214 18.62 4.72 0.43
N MET A 215 19.27 5.68 -0.21
CA MET A 215 19.27 7.07 0.25
C MET A 215 17.84 7.64 0.37
N ASN A 216 16.98 7.37 -0.58
CA ASN A 216 15.58 7.84 -0.55
C ASN A 216 14.77 7.12 0.53
N LEU A 217 15.01 5.82 0.76
CA LEU A 217 14.38 5.08 1.84
C LEU A 217 14.76 5.64 3.22
N VAL A 218 16.05 5.97 3.42
CA VAL A 218 16.53 6.60 4.66
C VAL A 218 15.86 7.97 4.87
N LYS A 219 15.79 8.80 3.83
CA LYS A 219 15.08 10.10 3.90
C LYS A 219 13.62 9.93 4.28
N TYR A 220 12.94 8.98 3.66
CA TYR A 220 11.54 8.65 3.96
C TYR A 220 11.34 8.16 5.38
N SER A 221 12.21 7.26 5.86
CA SER A 221 12.17 6.75 7.24
C SER A 221 12.42 7.84 8.27
N ASN A 222 13.39 8.72 8.02
CA ASN A 222 13.69 9.86 8.91
C ASN A 222 12.49 10.83 8.97
N TRP A 223 11.85 11.11 7.84
CA TRP A 223 10.65 11.94 7.80
C TRP A 223 9.49 11.29 8.60
N LEU A 224 9.26 9.98 8.46
CA LEU A 224 8.26 9.26 9.26
C LEU A 224 8.58 9.33 10.75
N ASN A 225 9.83 9.14 11.14
CA ASN A 225 10.24 9.24 12.55
C ASN A 225 9.99 10.63 13.12
N GLN A 226 10.30 11.69 12.37
CA GLN A 226 10.01 13.07 12.78
C GLN A 226 8.50 13.29 12.97
N LEU A 227 7.68 12.75 12.05
CA LEU A 227 6.24 12.81 12.15
C LEU A 227 5.72 12.11 13.41
N PHE A 228 6.20 10.89 13.68
CA PHE A 228 5.82 10.13 14.88
C PHE A 228 6.21 10.85 16.16
N HIS A 229 7.44 11.36 16.25
CA HIS A 229 7.86 12.14 17.43
C HIS A 229 7.01 13.41 17.61
N GLY A 230 6.65 14.08 16.52
CA GLY A 230 5.75 15.25 16.57
C GLY A 230 4.36 14.90 17.11
N ILE A 231 3.80 13.76 16.68
CA ILE A 231 2.53 13.24 17.20
C ILE A 231 2.67 12.88 18.69
N GLU A 232 3.73 12.16 19.05
CA GLU A 232 3.99 11.78 20.44
C GLU A 232 4.09 12.99 21.38
N TYR A 233 4.82 14.02 20.95
CA TYR A 233 4.93 15.26 21.70
C TYR A 233 3.56 15.93 21.92
N ARG A 234 2.73 16.00 20.87
CA ARG A 234 1.39 16.56 20.94
C ARG A 234 0.43 15.76 21.81
N MET A 235 0.63 14.44 21.90
CA MET A 235 -0.21 13.57 22.75
C MET A 235 0.24 13.53 24.22
N GLN A 236 1.39 14.11 24.57
CA GLN A 236 1.85 14.26 25.96
C GLN A 236 1.41 15.57 26.61
N LEU A 237 1.02 16.54 25.81
CA LEU A 237 0.52 17.86 26.24
C LEU A 237 -0.99 17.83 26.44
#